data_f7464b769aa669d229abc6326d6760cd
#
_entry.id   f7464b769aa669d229abc6326d6760cd
#
_cell.length_a   1.000
_cell.length_b   1.000
_cell.length_c   1.000
_cell.angle_alpha   90.00
_cell.angle_beta   90.00
_cell.angle_gamma   90.00
#
_symmetry.space_group_name_H-M   'P 1'
#
loop_
_entity.id
_entity.type
_entity.pdbx_description
1 polymer ?
#
loop_
_entity_poly.entity_id
_entity_poly.type
_entity_poly.pdbx_seq_one_letter_code
_entity_poly.pdbx_strand_id
1 'polypeptide(L)'
;SKNKIVESYVKKLQDARARQITAVVEQVPEVSESELVALLQEPAELTSGEEIFLDKCALCHGEFGEGLIGPNLIDNYWIHGTGKISDIAITIRSGIPDKGMAAWQDRIPEENILQIAAYIKSLKGTQVENAKEPDGELIED
;
A
#
# COMPACT_ATOMS: atom_id res chain seq x y z
N SER A 1 5.03 -4.65 -20.86
CA SER A 1 3.60 -4.95 -20.84
C SER A 1 3.04 -4.76 -19.46
N LYS A 2 1.80 -4.39 -19.38
CA LYS A 2 1.14 -4.12 -18.12
C LYS A 2 0.63 -5.41 -17.49
N ASN A 3 0.67 -5.45 -16.16
CA ASN A 3 0.10 -6.54 -15.39
C ASN A 3 -1.42 -6.46 -15.45
N LYS A 4 -2.08 -7.55 -15.81
CA LYS A 4 -3.54 -7.60 -15.94
C LYS A 4 -4.28 -7.35 -14.62
N ILE A 5 -3.69 -7.73 -13.50
CA ILE A 5 -4.27 -7.52 -12.17
C ILE A 5 -4.36 -6.02 -11.90
N VAL A 6 -3.26 -5.31 -12.13
CA VAL A 6 -3.20 -3.86 -11.91
C VAL A 6 -4.14 -3.14 -12.87
N GLU A 7 -4.16 -3.53 -14.14
CA GLU A 7 -5.05 -2.94 -15.13
C GLU A 7 -6.53 -3.10 -14.74
N SER A 8 -6.90 -4.27 -14.28
CA SER A 8 -8.27 -4.56 -13.85
C SER A 8 -8.68 -3.66 -12.67
N TYR A 9 -7.80 -3.52 -11.69
CA TYR A 9 -8.08 -2.68 -10.53
C TYR A 9 -8.22 -1.20 -10.93
N VAL A 10 -7.29 -0.71 -11.72
CA VAL A 10 -7.30 0.69 -12.20
C VAL A 10 -8.57 0.95 -12.99
N LYS A 11 -8.98 0.02 -13.86
CA LYS A 11 -10.20 0.16 -14.62
C LYS A 11 -11.43 0.25 -13.73
N LYS A 12 -11.50 -0.58 -12.68
CA LYS A 12 -12.61 -0.55 -11.74
C LYS A 12 -12.71 0.81 -11.05
N LEU A 13 -11.57 1.39 -10.66
CA LEU A 13 -11.55 2.72 -10.05
C LEU A 13 -12.02 3.79 -11.03
N GLN A 14 -11.58 3.74 -12.28
CA GLN A 14 -11.97 4.70 -13.30
C GLN A 14 -13.46 4.62 -13.60
N ASP A 15 -13.99 3.40 -13.73
CA ASP A 15 -15.41 3.19 -13.97
C ASP A 15 -16.25 3.70 -12.80
N ALA A 16 -15.76 3.51 -11.58
CA ALA A 16 -16.43 4.00 -10.37
C ALA A 16 -16.52 5.53 -10.38
N ARG A 17 -15.43 6.20 -10.72
CA ARG A 17 -15.41 7.66 -10.80
C ARG A 17 -16.36 8.18 -11.87
N ALA A 18 -16.37 7.50 -13.02
CA ALA A 18 -17.25 7.89 -14.13
C ALA A 18 -18.73 7.80 -13.76
N ARG A 19 -19.09 6.87 -12.89
CA ARG A 19 -20.47 6.70 -12.43
C ARG A 19 -20.83 7.64 -11.28
N GLN A 20 -19.85 8.34 -10.70
CA GLN A 20 -20.04 9.25 -9.57
C GLN A 20 -20.73 8.59 -8.37
N ILE A 21 -20.41 7.31 -8.14
CA ILE A 21 -20.99 6.56 -7.03
C ILE A 21 -20.04 6.68 -5.84
N THR A 22 -20.44 7.40 -4.80
CA THR A 22 -19.60 7.68 -3.65
C THR A 22 -19.23 6.43 -2.85
N ALA A 23 -20.12 5.45 -2.80
CA ALA A 23 -19.91 4.21 -2.04
C ALA A 23 -18.98 3.23 -2.76
N VAL A 24 -18.57 3.50 -3.97
CA VAL A 24 -17.78 2.57 -4.78
C VAL A 24 -16.37 2.34 -4.20
N VAL A 25 -15.84 3.34 -3.50
CA VAL A 25 -14.52 3.21 -2.87
C VAL A 25 -14.48 2.01 -1.94
N GLU A 26 -15.60 1.67 -1.30
CA GLU A 26 -15.70 0.52 -0.42
C GLU A 26 -15.74 -0.80 -1.18
N GLN A 27 -16.30 -0.80 -2.39
CA GLN A 27 -16.47 -2.01 -3.19
C GLN A 27 -15.20 -2.41 -3.94
N VAL A 28 -14.45 -1.43 -4.42
CA VAL A 28 -13.28 -1.70 -5.24
C VAL A 28 -12.23 -2.53 -4.51
N PRO A 29 -11.85 -2.19 -3.26
CA PRO A 29 -10.88 -3.00 -2.53
C PRO A 29 -11.38 -4.42 -2.25
N GLU A 30 -12.67 -4.60 -1.94
CA GLU A 30 -13.23 -5.90 -1.60
C GLU A 30 -13.11 -6.92 -2.73
N VAL A 31 -13.24 -6.47 -3.96
CA VAL A 31 -13.20 -7.36 -5.12
C VAL A 31 -11.81 -7.89 -5.38
N SER A 32 -10.79 -7.24 -4.83
CA SER A 32 -9.45 -7.36 -5.38
C SER A 32 -8.37 -7.93 -4.47
N GLU A 33 -8.65 -8.22 -3.20
CA GLU A 33 -7.56 -8.64 -2.31
C GLU A 33 -6.88 -9.92 -2.78
N SER A 34 -7.63 -10.95 -3.13
CA SER A 34 -7.03 -12.20 -3.61
C SER A 34 -6.27 -12.03 -4.92
N GLU A 35 -6.73 -11.12 -5.77
CA GLU A 35 -6.03 -10.78 -7.00
C GLU A 35 -4.77 -9.97 -6.70
N LEU A 36 -4.85 -9.03 -5.75
CA LEU A 36 -3.71 -8.18 -5.38
C LEU A 36 -2.58 -8.99 -4.76
N VAL A 37 -2.92 -10.03 -3.98
CA VAL A 37 -1.93 -10.93 -3.39
C VAL A 37 -1.06 -11.58 -4.47
N ALA A 38 -1.60 -11.82 -5.65
CA ALA A 38 -0.83 -12.37 -6.76
C ALA A 38 0.30 -11.45 -7.22
N LEU A 39 0.23 -10.15 -6.92
CA LEU A 39 1.32 -9.22 -7.24
C LEU A 39 2.60 -9.56 -6.49
N LEU A 40 2.50 -10.26 -5.37
CA LEU A 40 3.67 -10.69 -4.60
C LEU A 40 4.54 -11.69 -5.37
N GLN A 41 3.98 -12.29 -6.43
CA GLN A 41 4.69 -13.22 -7.30
C GLN A 41 5.19 -12.54 -8.58
N GLU A 42 5.08 -11.22 -8.67
CA GLU A 42 5.42 -10.45 -9.87
C GLU A 42 6.62 -9.55 -9.60
N PRO A 43 7.87 -10.03 -9.82
CA PRO A 43 9.07 -9.25 -9.46
C PRO A 43 9.12 -7.85 -10.07
N ALA A 44 8.66 -7.70 -11.30
CA ALA A 44 8.70 -6.38 -11.96
C ALA A 44 7.79 -5.37 -11.26
N GLU A 45 6.64 -5.82 -10.76
CA GLU A 45 5.72 -4.95 -10.04
C GLU A 45 6.28 -4.56 -8.69
N LEU A 46 6.92 -5.50 -8.00
CA LEU A 46 7.56 -5.23 -6.70
C LEU A 46 8.74 -4.27 -6.86
N THR A 47 9.52 -4.43 -7.92
CA THR A 47 10.65 -3.53 -8.19
C THR A 47 10.17 -2.10 -8.43
N SER A 48 9.09 -1.93 -9.21
CA SER A 48 8.51 -0.61 -9.43
C SER A 48 8.02 0.01 -8.12
N GLY A 49 7.38 -0.79 -7.27
CA GLY A 49 6.95 -0.33 -5.95
C GLY A 49 8.11 0.08 -5.06
N GLU A 50 9.18 -0.72 -5.06
CA GLU A 50 10.37 -0.42 -4.29
C GLU A 50 10.99 0.92 -4.68
N GLU A 51 11.13 1.16 -5.96
CA GLU A 51 11.73 2.41 -6.45
C GLU A 51 10.97 3.63 -5.96
N ILE A 52 9.65 3.59 -6.02
CA ILE A 52 8.81 4.70 -5.58
C ILE A 52 8.83 4.80 -4.05
N PHE A 53 8.79 3.67 -3.35
CA PHE A 53 8.87 3.64 -1.90
C PHE A 53 10.14 4.33 -1.41
N LEU A 54 11.28 4.00 -1.99
CA LEU A 54 12.55 4.60 -1.59
C LEU A 54 12.57 6.10 -1.85
N ASP A 55 11.91 6.55 -2.91
CA ASP A 55 11.87 7.97 -3.26
C ASP A 55 10.86 8.77 -2.42
N LYS A 56 9.71 8.19 -2.09
CA LYS A 56 8.58 8.93 -1.50
C LYS A 56 8.23 8.54 -0.07
N CYS A 57 8.52 7.35 0.36
CA CYS A 57 8.03 6.82 1.63
C CYS A 57 9.13 6.61 2.66
N ALA A 58 10.34 6.32 2.21
CA ALA A 58 11.46 5.97 3.09
C ALA A 58 11.84 7.08 4.06
N LEU A 59 11.61 8.34 3.70
CA LEU A 59 11.93 9.47 4.57
C LEU A 59 11.26 9.33 5.94
N CYS A 60 10.04 8.83 5.98
CA CYS A 60 9.29 8.66 7.22
C CYS A 60 9.30 7.21 7.73
N HIS A 61 9.36 6.24 6.83
CA HIS A 61 9.22 4.82 7.21
C HIS A 61 10.52 4.04 7.23
N GLY A 62 11.62 4.68 6.84
CA GLY A 62 12.92 4.00 6.77
C GLY A 62 13.15 3.34 5.43
N GLU A 63 14.42 3.15 5.07
CA GLU A 63 14.82 2.56 3.79
C GLU A 63 14.28 1.14 3.61
N PHE A 64 14.10 0.42 4.71
CA PHE A 64 13.60 -0.95 4.71
C PHE A 64 12.21 -1.07 5.30
N GLY A 65 11.52 0.05 5.50
CA GLY A 65 10.18 0.06 6.10
C GLY A 65 10.18 -0.14 7.62
N GLU A 66 11.34 -0.05 8.25
CA GLU A 66 11.51 -0.34 9.68
C GLU A 66 10.92 0.72 10.61
N GLY A 67 10.55 1.88 10.07
CA GLY A 67 9.97 2.97 10.85
C GLY A 67 11.00 4.00 11.27
N LEU A 68 10.63 5.25 11.17
CA LEU A 68 11.40 6.40 11.66
C LEU A 68 10.38 7.37 12.27
N ILE A 69 10.02 8.42 11.56
CA ILE A 69 8.93 9.32 11.97
C ILE A 69 7.60 8.57 11.86
N GLY A 70 7.42 7.82 10.77
CA GLY A 70 6.26 6.97 10.57
C GLY A 70 6.44 5.61 11.22
N PRO A 71 5.36 4.83 11.31
CA PRO A 71 5.42 3.53 11.96
C PRO A 71 6.24 2.49 11.19
N ASN A 72 6.63 1.44 11.91
CA ASN A 72 7.24 0.25 11.33
C ASN A 72 6.21 -0.45 10.44
N LEU A 73 6.57 -0.73 9.20
CA LEU A 73 5.70 -1.37 8.21
C LEU A 73 6.03 -2.85 7.96
N ILE A 74 7.06 -3.36 8.62
CA ILE A 74 7.53 -4.73 8.38
C ILE A 74 7.15 -5.73 9.47
N ASP A 75 6.53 -5.25 10.55
CA ASP A 75 6.01 -6.11 11.60
C ASP A 75 4.55 -6.48 11.33
N ASN A 76 3.93 -7.16 12.29
CA ASN A 76 2.56 -7.62 12.16
C ASN A 76 1.54 -6.69 12.84
N TYR A 77 1.96 -5.47 13.18
CA TYR A 77 1.09 -4.52 13.90
C TYR A 77 0.70 -3.38 12.97
N TRP A 78 -0.58 -3.05 12.94
CA TRP A 78 -1.12 -2.01 12.07
C TRP A 78 -2.02 -1.07 12.83
N ILE A 79 -1.79 0.23 12.65
CA ILE A 79 -2.64 1.29 13.23
C ILE A 79 -3.87 1.48 12.32
N HIS A 80 -3.64 1.52 11.01
CA HIS A 80 -4.67 1.78 10.01
C HIS A 80 -4.84 0.57 9.12
N GLY A 81 -6.05 0.01 9.11
CA GLY A 81 -6.34 -1.16 8.29
C GLY A 81 -5.80 -2.44 8.90
N THR A 82 -5.76 -3.49 8.11
CA THR A 82 -5.44 -4.86 8.53
C THR A 82 -4.14 -5.38 7.96
N GLY A 83 -3.36 -4.54 7.28
CA GLY A 83 -2.15 -5.00 6.61
C GLY A 83 -2.39 -5.70 5.28
N LYS A 84 -3.63 -5.79 4.82
CA LYS A 84 -3.94 -6.28 3.48
C LYS A 84 -3.46 -5.27 2.46
N ILE A 85 -3.12 -5.75 1.25
CA ILE A 85 -2.63 -4.86 0.19
C ILE A 85 -3.66 -3.78 -0.13
N SER A 86 -4.95 -4.13 -0.18
CA SER A 86 -6.01 -3.16 -0.43
C SER A 86 -6.08 -2.08 0.65
N ASP A 87 -5.92 -2.45 1.91
CA ASP A 87 -5.94 -1.50 3.02
C ASP A 87 -4.71 -0.58 2.99
N ILE A 88 -3.55 -1.14 2.70
CA ILE A 88 -2.33 -0.34 2.54
C ILE A 88 -2.51 0.68 1.41
N ALA A 89 -3.07 0.24 0.29
CA ALA A 89 -3.32 1.12 -0.85
C ALA A 89 -4.29 2.25 -0.50
N ILE A 90 -5.35 1.95 0.26
CA ILE A 90 -6.29 2.98 0.72
C ILE A 90 -5.58 4.03 1.57
N THR A 91 -4.74 3.59 2.50
CA THR A 91 -3.99 4.50 3.37
C THR A 91 -3.03 5.39 2.58
N ILE A 92 -2.33 4.83 1.60
CA ILE A 92 -1.44 5.61 0.73
C ILE A 92 -2.25 6.63 -0.06
N ARG A 93 -3.36 6.20 -0.64
CA ARG A 93 -4.21 7.05 -1.46
C ARG A 93 -4.76 8.23 -0.69
N SER A 94 -5.32 7.95 0.48
CA SER A 94 -6.00 8.96 1.31
C SER A 94 -5.07 9.73 2.21
N GLY A 95 -3.93 9.16 2.56
CA GLY A 95 -3.02 9.72 3.54
C GLY A 95 -3.60 9.73 4.94
N ILE A 96 -2.85 10.29 5.86
CA ILE A 96 -3.25 10.51 7.25
C ILE A 96 -2.79 11.92 7.60
N PRO A 97 -3.50 12.96 7.11
CA PRO A 97 -3.03 14.34 7.25
C PRO A 97 -2.79 14.76 8.71
N ASP A 98 -3.63 14.27 9.63
CA ASP A 98 -3.49 14.59 11.06
C ASP A 98 -2.18 14.08 11.65
N LYS A 99 -1.56 13.10 11.02
CA LYS A 99 -0.28 12.52 11.45
C LYS A 99 0.87 12.90 10.52
N GLY A 100 0.61 13.77 9.57
CA GLY A 100 1.64 14.26 8.65
C GLY A 100 1.88 13.43 7.42
N MET A 101 1.09 12.37 7.18
CA MET A 101 1.22 11.58 5.95
C MET A 101 0.34 12.17 4.86
N ALA A 102 0.96 12.56 3.75
CA ALA A 102 0.25 13.15 2.62
C ALA A 102 -0.65 12.13 1.92
N ALA A 103 -1.74 12.63 1.32
CA ALA A 103 -2.54 11.84 0.40
C ALA A 103 -1.84 11.79 -0.94
N TRP A 104 -1.62 10.60 -1.46
CA TRP A 104 -0.86 10.43 -2.69
C TRP A 104 -1.72 10.23 -3.94
N GLN A 105 -3.05 10.15 -3.79
CA GLN A 105 -3.95 9.83 -4.92
C GLN A 105 -3.85 10.79 -6.10
N ASP A 106 -3.48 12.06 -5.85
CA ASP A 106 -3.34 13.06 -6.91
C ASP A 106 -1.89 13.28 -7.33
N ARG A 107 -0.96 12.55 -6.72
CA ARG A 107 0.48 12.71 -6.95
C ARG A 107 1.13 11.48 -7.57
N ILE A 108 0.55 10.31 -7.32
CA ILE A 108 1.06 9.02 -7.80
C ILE A 108 -0.08 8.32 -8.53
N PRO A 109 0.15 7.81 -9.76
CA PRO A 109 -0.88 7.04 -10.46
C PRO A 109 -1.32 5.82 -9.66
N GLU A 110 -2.59 5.43 -9.79
CA GLU A 110 -3.14 4.28 -9.06
C GLU A 110 -2.33 3.00 -9.25
N GLU A 111 -1.88 2.76 -10.46
CA GLU A 111 -1.03 1.61 -10.75
C GLU A 111 0.18 1.57 -9.83
N ASN A 112 0.81 2.71 -9.64
CA ASN A 112 2.00 2.81 -8.79
C ASN A 112 1.66 2.69 -7.31
N ILE A 113 0.50 3.19 -6.88
CA ILE A 113 0.04 3.02 -5.50
C ILE A 113 -0.11 1.53 -5.17
N LEU A 114 -0.68 0.75 -6.08
CA LEU A 114 -0.82 -0.69 -5.88
C LEU A 114 0.54 -1.39 -5.83
N GLN A 115 1.48 -0.96 -6.66
CA GLN A 115 2.84 -1.52 -6.65
C GLN A 115 3.54 -1.24 -5.33
N ILE A 116 3.39 -0.02 -4.80
CA ILE A 116 3.96 0.35 -3.50
C ILE A 116 3.33 -0.50 -2.40
N ALA A 117 2.00 -0.64 -2.40
CA ALA A 117 1.29 -1.41 -1.39
C ALA A 117 1.73 -2.88 -1.41
N ALA A 118 1.85 -3.47 -2.60
CA ALA A 118 2.33 -4.84 -2.72
C ALA A 118 3.78 -4.98 -2.24
N TYR A 119 4.64 -4.02 -2.59
CA TYR A 119 6.02 -4.02 -2.12
C TYR A 119 6.08 -3.97 -0.59
N ILE A 120 5.31 -3.08 0.04
CA ILE A 120 5.25 -3.00 1.51
C ILE A 120 4.81 -4.33 2.10
N LYS A 121 3.77 -4.94 1.54
CA LYS A 121 3.31 -6.25 2.00
C LYS A 121 4.43 -7.31 1.91
N SER A 122 5.24 -7.24 0.87
CA SER A 122 6.34 -8.18 0.67
C SER A 122 7.43 -8.06 1.73
N LEU A 123 7.50 -6.94 2.43
CA LEU A 123 8.51 -6.72 3.47
C LEU A 123 8.14 -7.34 4.82
N LYS A 124 6.92 -7.81 4.97
CA LYS A 124 6.45 -8.39 6.22
C LYS A 124 7.39 -9.50 6.70
N GLY A 125 7.80 -9.40 7.96
CA GLY A 125 8.67 -10.38 8.57
C GLY A 125 10.16 -10.15 8.35
N THR A 126 10.53 -9.11 7.60
CA THR A 126 11.93 -8.76 7.42
C THR A 126 12.52 -8.32 8.76
N GLN A 127 13.76 -8.73 9.05
CA GLN A 127 14.46 -8.36 10.28
C GLN A 127 15.42 -7.21 9.99
N VAL A 128 15.25 -6.10 10.69
CA VAL A 128 16.08 -4.91 10.53
C VAL A 128 16.51 -4.42 11.91
N GLU A 129 17.81 -4.16 12.08
CA GLU A 129 18.35 -3.62 13.34
C GLU A 129 17.74 -2.26 13.62
N ASN A 130 17.49 -2.00 14.89
CA ASN A 130 16.95 -0.72 15.36
C ASN A 130 15.58 -0.37 14.74
N ALA A 131 14.80 -1.37 14.35
CA ALA A 131 13.46 -1.15 13.87
C ALA A 131 12.62 -0.50 14.97
N LYS A 132 11.75 0.43 14.56
CA LYS A 132 10.85 1.11 15.48
C LYS A 132 9.91 0.12 16.15
N GLU A 133 9.58 0.37 17.41
CA GLU A 133 8.66 -0.47 18.16
C GLU A 133 7.31 -0.57 17.46
N PRO A 134 6.62 -1.71 17.59
CA PRO A 134 5.30 -1.88 16.97
C PRO A 134 4.28 -0.84 17.45
N ASP A 135 3.44 -0.42 16.53
CA ASP A 135 2.30 0.46 16.82
C ASP A 135 1.03 -0.21 16.30
N GLY A 136 -0.08 -0.03 17.01
CA GLY A 136 -1.37 -0.53 16.57
C GLY A 136 -1.66 -1.93 17.07
N GLU A 137 -2.49 -2.65 16.33
CA GLU A 137 -2.96 -3.97 16.71
C GLU A 137 -2.24 -5.08 15.98
N LEU A 138 -2.01 -6.19 16.68
CA LEU A 138 -1.45 -7.39 16.07
C LEU A 138 -2.46 -7.98 15.09
N ILE A 139 -2.03 -8.17 13.87
CA ILE A 139 -2.83 -8.81 12.82
C ILE A 139 -2.19 -10.14 12.48
N GLU A 140 -2.94 -11.21 12.65
CA GLU A 140 -2.51 -12.56 12.30
C GLU A 140 -3.06 -12.93 10.93
N ASP A 141 -2.20 -13.42 10.07
CA ASP A 141 -2.59 -13.88 8.72
C ASP A 141 -2.88 -15.36 8.73
#